data_24985383c95040a22c0322e6dd043a71
#
_entry.id   24985383c95040a22c0322e6dd043a71
#
_cell.length_a   1.000
_cell.length_b   1.000
_cell.length_c   1.000
_cell.angle_alpha   90.00
_cell.angle_beta   90.00
_cell.angle_gamma   90.00
#
_symmetry.space_group_name_H-M   'P 1'
#
loop_
_entity.id
_entity.type
_entity.pdbx_description
1 polymer ?
#
loop_
_entity_poly.entity_id
_entity_poly.type
_entity_poly.pdbx_seq_one_letter_code
_entity_poly.pdbx_strand_id
1 'polypeptide(L)'
;DESFSVAKWCELAKEKINDILSRGKVPIIVGGTGLFIDSLIDNISFAEVEVDEKLRQELMNRDVCDLYDELVKVDRQASENIHKNNKKRVVRALELYYLGSGKTQQNEASRKEKSPYDFLYFVLDYKNRQILYDRINDRVDKMLEAGLLDEAKAMYGKYQATSAQAIGHKELSKYLSGEAELETCIEKLKQESFIKKVGIADAT
;
A
#
# COMPACT_ATOMS: atom_id res chain seq x y z
N ASP A 1 1.69 12.64 13.03
CA ASP A 1 1.67 12.45 11.58
C ASP A 1 2.96 11.72 11.14
N GLU A 2 3.05 10.44 11.49
CA GLU A 2 4.19 9.59 11.14
C GLU A 2 3.88 8.78 9.87
N SER A 3 4.88 8.63 9.00
CA SER A 3 4.77 7.72 7.86
C SER A 3 4.88 6.28 8.39
N PHE A 4 3.87 5.45 8.10
CA PHE A 4 3.85 4.05 8.50
C PHE A 4 4.15 3.17 7.30
N SER A 5 5.33 2.55 7.27
CA SER A 5 5.81 1.73 6.17
C SER A 5 5.56 0.23 6.42
N VAL A 6 5.61 -0.57 5.35
CA VAL A 6 5.57 -2.05 5.45
C VAL A 6 6.74 -2.59 6.28
N ALA A 7 7.93 -1.97 6.20
CA ALA A 7 9.09 -2.33 7.00
C ALA A 7 8.79 -2.18 8.49
N LYS A 8 8.30 -1.01 8.90
CA LYS A 8 7.93 -0.72 10.28
C LYS A 8 6.83 -1.66 10.80
N TRP A 9 5.85 -1.96 9.93
CA TRP A 9 4.81 -2.93 10.27
C TRP A 9 5.38 -4.33 10.51
N CYS A 10 6.29 -4.80 9.65
CA CYS A 10 6.93 -6.10 9.81
C CYS A 10 7.70 -6.22 11.11
N GLU A 11 8.46 -5.19 11.51
CA GLU A 11 9.17 -5.14 12.79
C GLU A 11 8.21 -5.31 13.98
N LEU A 12 7.16 -4.48 14.03
CA LEU A 12 6.16 -4.53 15.08
C LEU A 12 5.39 -5.86 15.09
N ALA A 13 5.09 -6.41 13.92
CA ALA A 13 4.43 -7.70 13.80
C ALA A 13 5.31 -8.83 14.33
N LYS A 14 6.62 -8.86 13.99
CA LYS A 14 7.59 -9.84 14.50
C LYS A 14 7.69 -9.78 16.02
N GLU A 15 7.75 -8.58 16.59
CA GLU A 15 7.75 -8.39 18.05
C GLU A 15 6.50 -9.00 18.70
N LYS A 16 5.31 -8.72 18.16
CA LYS A 16 4.04 -9.22 18.69
C LYS A 16 3.88 -10.72 18.51
N ILE A 17 4.34 -11.28 17.38
CA ILE A 17 4.36 -12.73 17.17
C ILE A 17 5.21 -13.40 18.23
N ASN A 18 6.42 -12.90 18.49
CA ASN A 18 7.33 -13.47 19.48
C ASN A 18 6.74 -13.40 20.90
N ASP A 19 6.11 -12.28 21.26
CA ASP A 19 5.40 -12.16 22.55
C ASP A 19 4.25 -13.18 22.68
N ILE A 20 3.43 -13.36 21.64
CA ILE A 20 2.32 -14.31 21.65
C ILE A 20 2.83 -15.75 21.77
N LEU A 21 3.88 -16.11 20.99
CA LEU A 21 4.49 -17.43 21.02
C LEU A 21 5.14 -17.71 22.37
N SER A 22 5.80 -16.75 23.01
CA SER A 22 6.42 -16.91 24.34
C SER A 22 5.40 -17.25 25.42
N ARG A 23 4.14 -16.87 25.21
CA ARG A 23 3.01 -17.21 26.10
C ARG A 23 2.32 -18.52 25.73
N GLY A 24 2.90 -19.33 24.81
CA GLY A 24 2.32 -20.59 24.34
C GLY A 24 1.02 -20.42 23.54
N LYS A 25 0.80 -19.24 22.93
CA LYS A 25 -0.36 -18.93 22.12
C LYS A 25 -0.03 -18.93 20.63
N VAL A 26 -1.03 -19.14 19.78
CA VAL A 26 -0.89 -19.07 18.32
C VAL A 26 -1.23 -17.64 17.86
N PRO A 27 -0.31 -16.94 17.20
CA PRO A 27 -0.60 -15.63 16.64
C PRO A 27 -1.54 -15.76 15.43
N ILE A 28 -2.55 -14.88 15.36
CA ILE A 28 -3.48 -14.80 14.22
C ILE A 28 -3.37 -13.40 13.63
N ILE A 29 -3.00 -13.34 12.36
CA ILE A 29 -2.90 -12.09 11.60
C ILE A 29 -4.12 -11.99 10.70
N VAL A 30 -4.84 -10.87 10.79
CA VAL A 30 -6.03 -10.59 9.98
C VAL A 30 -5.85 -9.25 9.27
N GLY A 31 -6.03 -9.24 7.97
CA GLY A 31 -5.89 -8.00 7.19
C GLY A 31 -6.28 -8.16 5.74
N GLY A 32 -6.30 -7.06 5.01
CA GLY A 32 -6.64 -6.99 3.60
C GLY A 32 -5.51 -6.48 2.71
N THR A 33 -4.31 -6.23 3.25
CA THR A 33 -3.16 -5.75 2.48
C THR A 33 -2.16 -6.89 2.33
N GLY A 34 -2.26 -7.63 1.20
CA GLY A 34 -1.40 -8.78 0.90
C GLY A 34 0.09 -8.45 1.06
N LEU A 35 0.54 -7.30 0.51
CA LEU A 35 1.94 -6.88 0.61
C LEU A 35 2.52 -6.96 2.04
N PHE A 36 1.74 -6.61 3.07
CA PHE A 36 2.21 -6.64 4.46
C PHE A 36 2.38 -8.07 4.96
N ILE A 37 1.38 -8.90 4.69
CA ILE A 37 1.38 -10.32 5.08
C ILE A 37 2.48 -11.07 4.35
N ASP A 38 2.57 -10.90 3.02
CA ASP A 38 3.58 -11.57 2.19
C ASP A 38 5.00 -11.15 2.61
N SER A 39 5.21 -9.85 2.87
CA SER A 39 6.51 -9.36 3.34
C SER A 39 6.94 -9.97 4.67
N LEU A 40 6.00 -10.24 5.57
CA LEU A 40 6.28 -10.90 6.85
C LEU A 40 6.59 -12.39 6.67
N ILE A 41 5.77 -13.08 5.84
CA ILE A 41 5.88 -14.52 5.59
C ILE A 41 7.15 -14.83 4.81
N ASP A 42 7.41 -14.08 3.73
CA ASP A 42 8.59 -14.26 2.88
C ASP A 42 9.86 -13.69 3.51
N ASN A 43 9.77 -13.20 4.75
CA ASN A 43 10.87 -12.59 5.48
C ASN A 43 11.63 -11.55 4.65
N ILE A 44 10.87 -10.69 3.94
CA ILE A 44 11.46 -9.67 3.06
C ILE A 44 12.27 -8.69 3.90
N SER A 45 13.56 -8.61 3.63
CA SER A 45 14.42 -7.56 4.16
C SER A 45 14.18 -6.27 3.39
N PHE A 46 13.75 -5.24 4.10
CA PHE A 46 13.65 -3.91 3.50
C PHE A 46 14.97 -3.18 3.73
N ALA A 47 15.50 -2.52 2.69
CA ALA A 47 16.65 -1.67 2.92
C ALA A 47 16.29 -0.57 3.91
N GLU A 48 17.08 -0.44 4.93
CA GLU A 48 17.13 0.76 5.76
C GLU A 48 17.77 1.88 4.93
N VAL A 49 17.05 2.37 3.94
CA VAL A 49 17.49 3.50 3.14
C VAL A 49 16.76 4.72 3.68
N GLU A 50 17.51 5.63 4.27
CA GLU A 50 16.98 6.92 4.65
C GLU A 50 16.33 7.57 3.44
N VAL A 51 15.13 8.11 3.64
CA VAL A 51 14.39 8.76 2.56
C VAL A 51 15.02 10.13 2.29
N ASP A 52 15.59 10.31 1.11
CA ASP A 52 15.99 11.64 0.65
C ASP A 52 14.79 12.34 -0.01
N GLU A 53 14.11 13.16 0.77
CA GLU A 53 12.93 13.89 0.29
C GLU A 53 13.26 14.89 -0.85
N LYS A 54 14.48 15.42 -0.92
CA LYS A 54 14.90 16.31 -2.01
C LYS A 54 15.03 15.52 -3.30
N LEU A 55 15.76 14.42 -3.27
CA LEU A 55 15.91 13.51 -4.41
C LEU A 55 14.53 13.03 -4.89
N ARG A 56 13.64 12.66 -3.97
CA ARG A 56 12.28 12.23 -4.31
C ARG A 56 11.50 13.32 -5.02
N GLN A 57 11.54 14.55 -4.54
CA GLN A 57 10.86 15.68 -5.16
C GLN A 57 11.42 16.00 -6.53
N GLU A 58 12.75 15.98 -6.70
CA GLU A 58 13.39 16.16 -8.00
C GLU A 58 12.93 15.11 -9.00
N LEU A 59 12.96 13.84 -8.65
CA LEU A 59 12.48 12.76 -9.51
C LEU A 59 10.98 12.88 -9.80
N MET A 60 10.17 13.22 -8.81
CA MET A 60 8.73 13.41 -8.98
C MET A 60 8.36 14.56 -9.91
N ASN A 61 9.23 15.57 -10.09
CA ASN A 61 9.00 16.70 -10.99
C ASN A 61 9.39 16.41 -12.45
N ARG A 62 10.14 15.34 -12.72
CA ARG A 62 10.58 14.93 -14.07
C ARG A 62 9.48 14.18 -14.82
N ASP A 63 9.60 14.13 -16.15
CA ASP A 63 8.70 13.34 -16.98
C ASP A 63 8.87 11.83 -16.73
N VAL A 64 7.77 11.08 -16.80
CA VAL A 64 7.78 9.64 -16.49
C VAL A 64 8.51 8.81 -17.57
N CYS A 65 8.50 9.25 -18.84
CA CYS A 65 9.19 8.56 -19.91
C CYS A 65 10.71 8.67 -19.72
N ASP A 66 11.20 9.88 -19.41
CA ASP A 66 12.62 10.11 -19.14
C ASP A 66 13.12 9.31 -17.95
N LEU A 67 12.31 9.26 -16.88
CA LEU A 67 12.62 8.47 -15.70
C LEU A 67 12.65 6.98 -15.98
N TYR A 68 11.72 6.49 -16.82
CA TYR A 68 11.68 5.08 -17.17
C TYR A 68 12.86 4.69 -18.06
N ASP A 69 13.22 5.53 -19.04
CA ASP A 69 14.39 5.31 -19.90
C ASP A 69 15.71 5.31 -19.11
N GLU A 70 15.77 6.13 -18.07
CA GLU A 70 16.87 6.12 -17.12
C GLU A 70 16.89 4.83 -16.29
N LEU A 71 15.74 4.39 -15.76
CA LEU A 71 15.63 3.15 -15.03
C LEU A 71 16.05 1.94 -15.87
N VAL A 72 15.69 1.90 -17.16
CA VAL A 72 16.11 0.84 -18.10
C VAL A 72 17.64 0.77 -18.22
N LYS A 73 18.32 1.92 -18.17
CA LYS A 73 19.79 2.00 -18.28
C LYS A 73 20.49 1.56 -17.00
N VAL A 74 19.94 1.91 -15.84
CA VAL A 74 20.60 1.71 -14.55
C VAL A 74 20.19 0.44 -13.82
N ASP A 75 18.93 -0.02 -14.00
CA ASP A 75 18.40 -1.27 -13.43
C ASP A 75 17.36 -1.88 -14.39
N ARG A 76 17.86 -2.52 -15.44
CA ARG A 76 17.02 -3.15 -16.46
C ARG A 76 16.06 -4.18 -15.89
N GLN A 77 16.50 -4.98 -14.92
CA GLN A 77 15.68 -6.02 -14.30
C GLN A 77 14.53 -5.42 -13.50
N ALA A 78 14.75 -4.32 -12.78
CA ALA A 78 13.67 -3.58 -12.12
C ALA A 78 12.68 -3.02 -13.15
N SER A 79 13.17 -2.50 -14.29
CA SER A 79 12.31 -1.92 -15.32
C SER A 79 11.37 -2.94 -15.98
N GLU A 80 11.79 -4.19 -16.13
CA GLU A 80 10.95 -5.28 -16.67
C GLU A 80 9.75 -5.61 -15.77
N ASN A 81 9.85 -5.33 -14.47
CA ASN A 81 8.81 -5.59 -13.48
C ASN A 81 7.98 -4.34 -13.10
N ILE A 82 8.26 -3.19 -13.71
CA ILE A 82 7.59 -1.92 -13.41
C ILE A 82 6.96 -1.37 -14.68
N HIS A 83 5.63 -1.20 -14.68
CA HIS A 83 4.96 -0.58 -15.82
C HIS A 83 5.41 0.88 -15.99
N LYS A 84 5.78 1.26 -17.21
CA LYS A 84 6.34 2.59 -17.56
C LYS A 84 5.50 3.78 -17.06
N ASN A 85 4.17 3.66 -17.02
CA ASN A 85 3.28 4.72 -16.54
C ASN A 85 3.15 4.77 -15.01
N ASN A 86 3.78 3.84 -14.27
CA ASN A 86 3.73 3.83 -12.83
C ASN A 86 4.86 4.69 -12.23
N LYS A 87 4.72 6.02 -12.38
CA LYS A 87 5.71 7.00 -11.94
C LYS A 87 6.21 6.77 -10.52
N LYS A 88 5.30 6.47 -9.58
CA LYS A 88 5.67 6.23 -8.18
C LYS A 88 6.63 5.05 -8.01
N ARG A 89 6.40 3.95 -8.75
CA ARG A 89 7.29 2.77 -8.70
C ARG A 89 8.61 3.02 -9.42
N VAL A 90 8.58 3.76 -10.54
CA VAL A 90 9.79 4.16 -11.27
C VAL A 90 10.67 5.05 -10.40
N VAL A 91 10.11 6.10 -9.81
CA VAL A 91 10.80 7.00 -8.87
C VAL A 91 11.42 6.21 -7.71
N ARG A 92 10.63 5.32 -7.08
CA ARG A 92 11.15 4.52 -5.96
C ARG A 92 12.29 3.59 -6.36
N ALA A 93 12.27 3.04 -7.56
CA ALA A 93 13.37 2.20 -8.05
C ALA A 93 14.65 3.02 -8.28
N LEU A 94 14.53 4.22 -8.85
CA LEU A 94 15.64 5.15 -9.04
C LEU A 94 16.19 5.68 -7.71
N GLU A 95 15.33 6.04 -6.75
CA GLU A 95 15.77 6.40 -5.39
C GLU A 95 16.68 5.31 -4.79
N LEU A 96 16.20 4.06 -4.83
CA LEU A 96 16.96 2.93 -4.28
C LEU A 96 18.31 2.75 -5.01
N TYR A 97 18.34 2.94 -6.32
CA TYR A 97 19.57 2.88 -7.09
C TYR A 97 20.56 3.96 -6.67
N TYR A 98 20.13 5.24 -6.60
CA TYR A 98 21.00 6.35 -6.23
C TYR A 98 21.49 6.30 -4.77
N LEU A 99 20.71 5.70 -3.89
CA LEU A 99 21.10 5.50 -2.49
C LEU A 99 21.93 4.23 -2.27
N GLY A 100 22.40 3.60 -3.36
CA GLY A 100 23.33 2.48 -3.31
C GLY A 100 22.71 1.12 -2.96
N SER A 101 21.38 1.01 -3.04
CA SER A 101 20.65 -0.19 -2.64
C SER A 101 19.77 -0.70 -3.77
N GLY A 102 20.31 -0.95 -4.96
CA GLY A 102 19.52 -1.33 -6.13
C GLY A 102 18.37 -2.29 -5.82
N LYS A 103 17.16 -1.97 -6.30
CA LYS A 103 15.92 -2.72 -5.98
C LYS A 103 16.03 -4.20 -6.35
N THR A 104 16.72 -4.49 -7.43
CA THR A 104 16.95 -5.86 -7.92
C THR A 104 17.79 -6.66 -6.94
N GLN A 105 18.89 -6.10 -6.43
CA GLN A 105 19.75 -6.77 -5.48
C GLN A 105 19.04 -7.09 -4.15
N GLN A 106 18.17 -6.19 -3.69
CA GLN A 106 17.36 -6.41 -2.49
C GLN A 106 16.32 -7.51 -2.67
N ASN A 107 15.58 -7.48 -3.78
CA ASN A 107 14.56 -8.49 -4.06
C ASN A 107 15.19 -9.89 -4.20
N GLU A 108 16.38 -10.01 -4.77
CA GLU A 108 17.08 -11.28 -4.92
C GLU A 108 17.61 -11.80 -3.58
N ALA A 109 18.17 -10.95 -2.75
CA ALA A 109 18.65 -11.32 -1.42
C ALA A 109 17.48 -11.75 -0.52
N SER A 110 16.38 -11.00 -0.52
CA SER A 110 15.21 -11.26 0.32
C SER A 110 14.47 -12.54 -0.04
N ARG A 111 14.36 -12.86 -1.34
CA ARG A 111 13.70 -14.10 -1.81
C ARG A 111 14.47 -15.37 -1.53
N LYS A 112 15.73 -15.27 -1.11
CA LYS A 112 16.57 -16.44 -0.78
C LYS A 112 16.40 -16.92 0.65
N GLU A 113 15.77 -16.12 1.51
CA GLU A 113 15.55 -16.52 2.89
C GLU A 113 14.26 -17.31 3.06
N LYS A 114 14.38 -18.47 3.71
CA LYS A 114 13.20 -19.26 4.06
C LYS A 114 12.39 -18.52 5.13
N SER A 115 11.06 -18.60 5.03
CA SER A 115 10.18 -18.10 6.08
C SER A 115 10.65 -18.56 7.46
N PRO A 116 10.75 -17.66 8.44
CA PRO A 116 11.07 -18.04 9.81
C PRO A 116 9.88 -18.67 10.55
N TYR A 117 8.69 -18.67 9.91
CA TYR A 117 7.45 -19.15 10.49
C TYR A 117 6.94 -20.39 9.78
N ASP A 118 6.35 -21.30 10.54
CA ASP A 118 5.44 -22.31 10.04
C ASP A 118 4.01 -21.73 10.12
N PHE A 119 3.32 -21.57 8.99
CA PHE A 119 2.08 -20.79 8.91
C PHE A 119 1.00 -21.47 8.08
N LEU A 120 -0.24 -21.14 8.39
CA LEU A 120 -1.42 -21.44 7.56
C LEU A 120 -1.96 -20.14 6.98
N TYR A 121 -2.13 -20.09 5.66
CA TYR A 121 -2.61 -18.92 4.95
C TYR A 121 -4.02 -19.17 4.40
N PHE A 122 -4.98 -18.41 4.90
CA PHE A 122 -6.37 -18.50 4.48
C PHE A 122 -6.75 -17.29 3.66
N VAL A 123 -7.13 -17.49 2.41
CA VAL A 123 -7.67 -16.45 1.53
C VAL A 123 -9.19 -16.57 1.49
N LEU A 124 -9.87 -15.48 1.86
CA LEU A 124 -11.32 -15.39 1.76
C LEU A 124 -11.70 -14.76 0.43
N ASP A 125 -12.41 -15.49 -0.39
CA ASP A 125 -12.89 -15.05 -1.69
C ASP A 125 -14.41 -15.22 -1.84
N TYR A 126 -15.00 -14.50 -2.78
CA TYR A 126 -16.42 -14.57 -3.12
C TYR A 126 -16.61 -15.25 -4.48
N LYS A 127 -17.31 -16.39 -4.52
CA LYS A 127 -17.67 -17.06 -5.77
C LYS A 127 -18.50 -16.16 -6.72
N ASN A 128 -19.29 -15.25 -6.16
CA ASN A 128 -20.10 -14.31 -6.91
C ASN A 128 -19.64 -12.87 -6.62
N ARG A 129 -19.05 -12.23 -7.62
CA ARG A 129 -18.56 -10.83 -7.52
C ARG A 129 -19.67 -9.84 -7.18
N GLN A 130 -20.93 -10.11 -7.59
CA GLN A 130 -22.04 -9.22 -7.26
C GLN A 130 -22.26 -9.11 -5.75
N ILE A 131 -22.17 -10.23 -5.02
CA ILE A 131 -22.28 -10.24 -3.56
C ILE A 131 -21.19 -9.37 -2.92
N LEU A 132 -19.97 -9.38 -3.48
CA LEU A 132 -18.90 -8.53 -3.01
C LEU A 132 -19.19 -7.04 -3.26
N TYR A 133 -19.72 -6.71 -4.46
CA TYR A 133 -20.15 -5.33 -4.78
C TYR A 133 -21.22 -4.82 -3.80
N ASP A 134 -22.26 -5.61 -3.60
CA ASP A 134 -23.37 -5.24 -2.71
C ASP A 134 -22.87 -4.99 -1.29
N ARG A 135 -22.00 -5.86 -0.76
CA ARG A 135 -21.41 -5.69 0.56
C ARG A 135 -20.47 -4.49 0.68
N ILE A 136 -19.77 -4.13 -0.38
CA ILE A 136 -18.93 -2.92 -0.40
C ILE A 136 -19.80 -1.68 -0.39
N ASN A 137 -20.86 -1.67 -1.21
CA ASN A 137 -21.80 -0.57 -1.25
C ASN A 137 -22.46 -0.36 0.11
N ASP A 138 -23.05 -1.41 0.69
CA ASP A 138 -23.63 -1.37 2.03
C ASP A 138 -22.65 -0.90 3.10
N ARG A 139 -21.38 -1.29 2.99
CA ARG A 139 -20.35 -0.84 3.92
C ARG A 139 -20.10 0.65 3.80
N VAL A 140 -20.00 1.19 2.57
CA VAL A 140 -19.78 2.63 2.35
C VAL A 140 -20.98 3.42 2.87
N ASP A 141 -22.19 2.97 2.60
CA ASP A 141 -23.41 3.62 3.08
C ASP A 141 -23.45 3.67 4.62
N LYS A 142 -23.13 2.55 5.29
CA LYS A 142 -23.00 2.50 6.76
C LYS A 142 -21.87 3.38 7.30
N MET A 143 -20.76 3.52 6.59
CA MET A 143 -19.68 4.43 6.98
C MET A 143 -20.16 5.89 6.92
N LEU A 144 -20.92 6.27 5.92
CA LEU A 144 -21.51 7.60 5.80
C LEU A 144 -22.52 7.87 6.91
N GLU A 145 -23.42 6.92 7.19
CA GLU A 145 -24.37 6.98 8.31
C GLU A 145 -23.67 7.10 9.67
N ALA A 146 -22.52 6.45 9.83
CA ALA A 146 -21.69 6.51 11.03
C ALA A 146 -20.86 7.79 11.18
N GLY A 147 -20.94 8.74 10.22
CA GLY A 147 -20.29 10.04 10.30
C GLY A 147 -18.97 10.18 9.53
N LEU A 148 -18.71 9.32 8.54
CA LEU A 148 -17.50 9.42 7.71
C LEU A 148 -17.30 10.82 7.11
N LEU A 149 -18.38 11.48 6.70
CA LEU A 149 -18.29 12.82 6.12
C LEU A 149 -17.83 13.86 7.16
N ASP A 150 -18.30 13.76 8.39
CA ASP A 150 -17.92 14.69 9.46
C ASP A 150 -16.48 14.43 9.92
N GLU A 151 -16.07 13.15 9.95
CA GLU A 151 -14.68 12.78 10.17
C GLU A 151 -13.78 13.36 9.06
N ALA A 152 -14.15 13.20 7.81
CA ALA A 152 -13.40 13.75 6.68
C ALA A 152 -13.29 15.28 6.75
N LYS A 153 -14.37 15.99 7.10
CA LYS A 153 -14.34 17.45 7.32
C LYS A 153 -13.39 17.84 8.44
N ALA A 154 -13.44 17.12 9.58
CA ALA A 154 -12.59 17.40 10.73
C ALA A 154 -11.10 17.19 10.44
N MET A 155 -10.77 16.27 9.53
CA MET A 155 -9.40 15.93 9.14
C MET A 155 -8.89 16.72 7.93
N TYR A 156 -9.80 17.32 7.15
CA TYR A 156 -9.46 18.04 5.92
C TYR A 156 -8.47 19.18 6.18
N GLY A 157 -7.37 19.19 5.43
CA GLY A 157 -6.31 20.19 5.54
C GLY A 157 -5.40 20.06 6.76
N LYS A 158 -5.71 19.18 7.72
CA LYS A 158 -4.89 19.01 8.94
C LYS A 158 -3.72 18.04 8.75
N TYR A 159 -3.88 17.05 7.88
CA TYR A 159 -2.91 15.98 7.68
C TYR A 159 -2.58 15.83 6.20
N GLN A 160 -1.28 15.71 5.90
CA GLN A 160 -0.80 15.54 4.52
C GLN A 160 -0.15 14.16 4.28
N ALA A 161 0.03 13.38 5.34
CA ALA A 161 0.71 12.09 5.29
C ALA A 161 -0.22 10.93 4.89
N THR A 162 0.11 9.72 5.34
CA THR A 162 -0.59 8.47 5.00
C THR A 162 -2.08 8.49 5.39
N SER A 163 -2.43 9.21 6.46
CA SER A 163 -3.82 9.36 6.92
C SER A 163 -4.73 10.07 5.92
N ALA A 164 -4.21 11.07 5.19
CA ALA A 164 -4.94 11.75 4.12
C ALA A 164 -5.23 10.84 2.90
N GLN A 165 -4.51 9.72 2.78
CA GLN A 165 -4.72 8.71 1.73
C GLN A 165 -5.66 7.57 2.17
N ALA A 166 -6.23 7.65 3.39
CA ALA A 166 -7.20 6.68 3.86
C ALA A 166 -8.44 6.67 2.96
N ILE A 167 -9.04 5.48 2.83
CA ILE A 167 -10.30 5.30 2.07
C ILE A 167 -11.38 6.18 2.69
N GLY A 168 -12.08 6.93 1.86
CA GLY A 168 -13.09 7.89 2.26
C GLY A 168 -12.55 9.31 2.33
N HIS A 169 -11.42 9.55 2.98
CA HIS A 169 -10.85 10.90 3.10
C HIS A 169 -10.36 11.44 1.76
N LYS A 170 -9.63 10.61 1.00
CA LYS A 170 -9.12 10.98 -0.32
C LYS A 170 -10.24 11.28 -1.32
N GLU A 171 -11.27 10.45 -1.34
CA GLU A 171 -12.39 10.58 -2.27
C GLU A 171 -13.28 11.77 -1.90
N LEU A 172 -13.56 11.97 -0.61
CA LEU A 172 -14.37 13.09 -0.12
C LEU A 172 -13.64 14.44 -0.14
N SER A 173 -12.31 14.45 -0.26
CA SER A 173 -11.54 15.70 -0.33
C SER A 173 -11.95 16.60 -1.49
N LYS A 174 -12.36 16.02 -2.63
CA LYS A 174 -12.85 16.78 -3.79
C LYS A 174 -14.19 17.47 -3.56
N TYR A 175 -15.05 16.86 -2.78
CA TYR A 175 -16.28 17.52 -2.32
C TYR A 175 -15.95 18.66 -1.36
N LEU A 176 -15.06 18.44 -0.43
CA LEU A 176 -14.65 19.43 0.56
C LEU A 176 -13.89 20.62 -0.04
N SER A 177 -13.18 20.42 -1.16
CA SER A 177 -12.57 21.51 -1.96
C SER A 177 -13.55 22.22 -2.89
N GLY A 178 -14.78 21.73 -3.06
CA GLY A 178 -15.75 22.28 -4.00
C GLY A 178 -15.51 21.87 -5.46
N GLU A 179 -14.66 20.88 -5.72
CA GLU A 179 -14.35 20.41 -7.07
C GLU A 179 -15.35 19.38 -7.63
N ALA A 180 -16.12 18.73 -6.76
CA ALA A 180 -17.09 17.71 -7.17
C ALA A 180 -18.28 17.63 -6.21
N GLU A 181 -19.41 17.13 -6.72
CA GLU A 181 -20.61 16.85 -5.94
C GLU A 181 -20.39 15.66 -5.00
N LEU A 182 -21.12 15.64 -3.87
CA LEU A 182 -21.01 14.59 -2.86
C LEU A 182 -21.34 13.20 -3.42
N GLU A 183 -22.42 13.07 -4.19
CA GLU A 183 -22.84 11.85 -4.86
C GLU A 183 -21.72 11.26 -5.70
N THR A 184 -21.07 12.07 -6.53
CA THR A 184 -19.93 11.65 -7.38
C THR A 184 -18.77 11.12 -6.55
N CYS A 185 -18.50 11.77 -5.42
CA CYS A 185 -17.44 11.33 -4.51
C CYS A 185 -17.78 9.99 -3.82
N ILE A 186 -19.03 9.77 -3.45
CA ILE A 186 -19.54 8.53 -2.86
C ILE A 186 -19.44 7.37 -3.86
N GLU A 187 -19.89 7.57 -5.10
CA GLU A 187 -19.77 6.56 -6.16
C GLU A 187 -18.30 6.17 -6.39
N LYS A 188 -17.43 7.16 -6.44
CA LYS A 188 -15.99 6.92 -6.57
C LYS A 188 -15.42 6.18 -5.38
N LEU A 189 -15.85 6.48 -4.16
CA LEU A 189 -15.46 5.76 -2.96
C LEU A 189 -15.88 4.29 -3.02
N LYS A 190 -17.10 3.99 -3.49
CA LYS A 190 -17.58 2.61 -3.71
C LYS A 190 -16.70 1.89 -4.73
N GLN A 191 -16.41 2.52 -5.87
CA GLN A 191 -15.56 1.98 -6.93
C GLN A 191 -14.12 1.72 -6.47
N GLU A 192 -13.47 2.69 -5.82
CA GLU A 192 -12.09 2.56 -5.33
C GLU A 192 -11.97 1.49 -4.22
N SER A 193 -13.00 1.37 -3.39
CA SER A 193 -13.08 0.32 -2.36
C SER A 193 -13.13 -1.08 -2.97
N PHE A 194 -13.76 -1.22 -4.15
CA PHE A 194 -13.79 -2.46 -4.90
C PHE A 194 -12.42 -2.78 -5.51
N ILE A 195 -11.80 -1.84 -6.23
CA ILE A 195 -10.51 -2.03 -6.90
C ILE A 195 -9.44 -2.48 -5.90
N LYS A 196 -9.40 -1.88 -4.70
CA LYS A 196 -8.45 -2.28 -3.65
C LYS A 196 -8.65 -3.71 -3.14
N LYS A 197 -9.88 -4.24 -3.13
CA LYS A 197 -10.16 -5.62 -2.70
C LYS A 197 -9.90 -6.66 -3.78
N VAL A 198 -10.19 -6.34 -5.05
CA VAL A 198 -9.95 -7.25 -6.19
C VAL A 198 -8.46 -7.35 -6.51
N GLY A 199 -7.71 -6.26 -6.42
CA GLY A 199 -6.27 -6.26 -6.68
C GLY A 199 -5.45 -7.14 -5.73
N ILE A 200 -6.02 -7.61 -4.62
CA ILE A 200 -5.38 -8.60 -3.73
C ILE A 200 -5.61 -10.04 -4.23
N ALA A 201 -6.75 -10.31 -4.85
CA ALA A 201 -7.09 -11.64 -5.35
C ALA A 201 -6.41 -11.99 -6.69
N ASP A 202 -6.07 -10.98 -7.50
CA ASP A 202 -5.41 -11.17 -8.80
C ASP A 202 -3.86 -11.21 -8.70
N ALA A 203 -3.29 -11.10 -7.51
CA ALA A 203 -1.84 -11.10 -7.26
C ALA A 203 -1.26 -12.47 -6.85
N THR A 204 -2.09 -13.51 -6.89
CA THR A 204 -1.66 -14.91 -6.61
C THR A 204 -1.54 -15.74 -7.94
#